data_90cbba6e74db51f7536aef8c7a5c3984
#
_entry.id   90cbba6e74db51f7536aef8c7a5c3984
#
_cell.length_a   1.000
_cell.length_b   1.000
_cell.length_c   1.000
_cell.angle_alpha   90.00
_cell.angle_beta   90.00
_cell.angle_gamma   90.00
#
_symmetry.space_group_name_H-M   'P 1'
#
loop_
_entity.id
_entity.type
_entity.pdbx_description
1 polymer ?
#
loop_
_entity_poly.entity_id
_entity_poly.type
_entity_poly.pdbx_seq_one_letter_code
_entity_poly.pdbx_strand_id
1 'polypeptide(L)'
;MSKRTDRLSIPMTIEWEGRANRKNFLEKMINDNQYKTIVEVGVRDGRTTFYLLDNCECIEKYYAIDSNTALFYNNEVKKKYEDKLIPMMGYSHDVSSKIPNNSVDLVFIDANHSYEYVKTDIVDYKPKIKSGGLLSGHDIDYPGVNRAVNEMFNKYDVGPNFVWFLKV
;
A
#
# COMPACT_ATOMS: atom_id res chain seq x y z
N MET A 1 -14.04 15.41 15.24
CA MET A 1 -12.64 15.49 15.76
C MET A 1 -12.34 14.19 16.48
N SER A 2 -11.74 13.21 15.84
CA SER A 2 -11.25 11.98 16.49
C SER A 2 -10.03 12.36 17.33
N LYS A 3 -10.09 12.04 18.61
CA LYS A 3 -9.02 12.34 19.56
C LYS A 3 -7.77 11.52 19.17
N ARG A 4 -6.63 12.18 19.06
CA ARG A 4 -5.29 11.63 18.81
C ARG A 4 -4.78 10.68 19.94
N THR A 5 -5.67 10.22 20.81
CA THR A 5 -5.36 9.54 22.07
C THR A 5 -5.44 8.01 22.05
N ASP A 6 -5.83 7.39 20.92
CA ASP A 6 -6.11 5.96 20.88
C ASP A 6 -5.10 5.14 20.03
N ARG A 7 -3.96 5.74 19.67
CA ARG A 7 -2.92 5.00 18.95
C ARG A 7 -2.14 4.08 19.87
N LEU A 8 -1.82 2.89 19.38
CA LEU A 8 -1.09 1.87 20.11
C LEU A 8 0.41 2.15 20.05
N SER A 9 1.14 1.74 21.10
CA SER A 9 2.60 1.76 21.08
C SER A 9 3.11 0.47 20.42
N ILE A 10 3.44 0.55 19.13
CA ILE A 10 3.92 -0.58 18.35
C ILE A 10 5.39 -0.34 17.96
N PRO A 11 6.33 -1.15 18.46
CA PRO A 11 7.74 -1.02 18.08
C PRO A 11 8.00 -1.57 16.67
N MET A 12 9.01 -1.05 16.00
CA MET A 12 9.58 -1.69 14.82
C MET A 12 10.13 -3.08 15.16
N THR A 13 9.95 -4.03 14.26
CA THR A 13 10.48 -5.41 14.40
C THR A 13 11.73 -5.65 13.55
N ILE A 14 12.08 -4.70 12.68
CA ILE A 14 13.26 -4.76 11.81
C ILE A 14 14.24 -3.64 12.13
N GLU A 15 15.50 -3.82 11.80
CA GLU A 15 16.48 -2.74 11.77
C GLU A 15 16.24 -1.87 10.53
N TRP A 16 16.36 -0.54 10.71
CA TRP A 16 16.16 0.41 9.63
C TRP A 16 17.19 1.53 9.69
N GLU A 17 17.84 1.76 8.57
CA GLU A 17 18.76 2.90 8.38
C GLU A 17 18.16 3.93 7.42
N GLY A 18 18.40 5.20 7.67
CA GLY A 18 17.95 6.31 6.87
C GLY A 18 16.63 6.95 7.35
N ARG A 19 15.93 7.64 6.45
CA ARG A 19 14.68 8.33 6.81
C ARG A 19 13.56 7.33 7.11
N ALA A 20 13.05 7.37 8.33
CA ALA A 20 12.00 6.48 8.81
C ALA A 20 10.61 6.95 8.34
N ASN A 21 10.28 6.77 7.07
CA ASN A 21 8.94 7.01 6.54
C ASN A 21 8.52 5.91 5.56
N ARG A 22 7.21 5.79 5.31
CA ARG A 22 6.65 4.74 4.46
C ARG A 22 7.16 4.77 3.02
N LYS A 23 7.44 5.95 2.46
CA LYS A 23 7.90 6.07 1.07
C LYS A 23 9.30 5.48 0.89
N ASN A 24 10.23 5.80 1.78
CA ASN A 24 11.58 5.23 1.75
C ASN A 24 11.57 3.72 2.02
N PHE A 25 10.67 3.24 2.88
CA PHE A 25 10.48 1.80 3.09
C PHE A 25 10.03 1.11 1.79
N LEU A 26 8.97 1.60 1.17
CA LEU A 26 8.43 1.03 -0.07
C LEU A 26 9.44 1.10 -1.22
N GLU A 27 10.12 2.24 -1.39
CA GLU A 27 11.20 2.42 -2.36
C GLU A 27 12.27 1.35 -2.21
N LYS A 28 12.76 1.14 -0.97
CA LYS A 28 13.76 0.10 -0.70
C LYS A 28 13.23 -1.29 -1.04
N MET A 29 12.02 -1.64 -0.61
CA MET A 29 11.43 -2.95 -0.90
C MET A 29 11.26 -3.17 -2.41
N ILE A 30 10.80 -2.16 -3.14
CA ILE A 30 10.61 -2.23 -4.59
C ILE A 30 11.94 -2.41 -5.30
N ASN A 31 12.94 -1.58 -5.00
CA ASN A 31 14.24 -1.60 -5.67
C ASN A 31 15.06 -2.85 -5.34
N ASP A 32 15.11 -3.27 -4.06
CA ASP A 32 15.86 -4.46 -3.64
C ASP A 32 15.30 -5.76 -4.24
N ASN A 33 13.96 -5.84 -4.42
CA ASN A 33 13.32 -7.03 -4.96
C ASN A 33 12.95 -6.90 -6.45
N GLN A 34 13.22 -5.75 -7.08
CA GLN A 34 12.89 -5.46 -8.48
C GLN A 34 11.40 -5.69 -8.79
N TYR A 35 10.53 -5.20 -7.91
CA TYR A 35 9.08 -5.31 -8.07
C TYR A 35 8.58 -4.41 -9.19
N LYS A 36 7.83 -4.98 -10.13
CA LYS A 36 7.39 -4.32 -11.38
C LYS A 36 5.95 -3.87 -11.36
N THR A 37 5.09 -4.60 -10.65
CA THR A 37 3.65 -4.33 -10.60
C THR A 37 3.22 -4.03 -9.17
N ILE A 38 2.76 -2.80 -8.95
CA ILE A 38 2.40 -2.26 -7.63
C ILE A 38 0.91 -1.97 -7.59
N VAL A 39 0.30 -2.20 -6.43
CA VAL A 39 -1.06 -1.74 -6.11
C VAL A 39 -1.00 -0.87 -4.86
N GLU A 40 -1.50 0.34 -4.94
CA GLU A 40 -1.73 1.23 -3.80
C GLU A 40 -3.24 1.39 -3.59
N VAL A 41 -3.72 1.01 -2.40
CA VAL A 41 -5.11 1.15 -1.96
C VAL A 41 -5.21 2.34 -1.02
N GLY A 42 -5.83 3.41 -1.48
CA GLY A 42 -5.87 4.70 -0.79
C GLY A 42 -4.71 5.62 -1.21
N VAL A 43 -4.91 6.37 -2.28
CA VAL A 43 -3.88 7.21 -2.90
C VAL A 43 -3.96 8.66 -2.41
N ARG A 44 -5.17 9.17 -2.20
CA ARG A 44 -5.44 10.54 -1.79
C ARG A 44 -4.90 11.56 -2.79
N ASP A 45 -3.78 12.24 -2.47
CA ASP A 45 -3.17 13.30 -3.28
C ASP A 45 -1.94 12.82 -4.10
N GLY A 46 -1.68 11.51 -4.13
CA GLY A 46 -0.63 10.91 -4.95
C GLY A 46 0.79 11.02 -4.42
N ARG A 47 1.01 11.49 -3.20
CA ARG A 47 2.37 11.72 -2.67
C ARG A 47 3.24 10.46 -2.60
N THR A 48 2.66 9.32 -2.27
CA THR A 48 3.36 8.04 -2.27
C THR A 48 3.53 7.54 -3.69
N THR A 49 2.44 7.54 -4.47
CA THR A 49 2.42 7.14 -5.88
C THR A 49 3.52 7.80 -6.70
N PHE A 50 3.55 9.15 -6.71
CA PHE A 50 4.52 9.89 -7.53
C PHE A 50 5.95 9.73 -7.03
N TYR A 51 6.15 9.70 -5.72
CA TYR A 51 7.46 9.42 -5.16
C TYR A 51 8.03 8.09 -5.64
N LEU A 52 7.22 7.03 -5.61
CA LEU A 52 7.66 5.69 -6.03
C LEU A 52 7.88 5.61 -7.54
N LEU A 53 7.00 6.20 -8.34
CA LEU A 53 7.16 6.26 -9.80
C LEU A 53 8.40 7.04 -10.25
N ASP A 54 8.80 8.07 -9.49
CA ASP A 54 9.99 8.88 -9.79
C ASP A 54 11.30 8.25 -9.27
N ASN A 55 11.25 7.34 -8.28
CA ASN A 55 12.44 6.78 -7.62
C ASN A 55 12.62 5.25 -7.82
N CYS A 56 11.67 4.57 -8.45
CA CYS A 56 11.74 3.14 -8.73
C CYS A 56 11.58 2.88 -10.22
N GLU A 57 12.69 2.89 -10.96
CA GLU A 57 12.70 2.70 -12.42
C GLU A 57 12.16 1.33 -12.86
N CYS A 58 12.28 0.31 -11.99
CA CYS A 58 11.81 -1.05 -12.24
C CYS A 58 10.28 -1.17 -12.32
N ILE A 59 9.52 -0.17 -11.85
CA ILE A 59 8.04 -0.21 -11.91
C ILE A 59 7.59 -0.11 -13.38
N GLU A 60 6.83 -1.12 -13.79
CA GLU A 60 6.20 -1.20 -15.11
C GLU A 60 4.70 -0.88 -15.05
N LYS A 61 4.02 -1.23 -13.93
CA LYS A 61 2.60 -0.94 -13.71
C LYS A 61 2.34 -0.52 -12.26
N TYR A 62 1.57 0.53 -12.09
CA TYR A 62 1.16 1.05 -10.80
C TYR A 62 -0.36 1.29 -10.78
N TYR A 63 -1.09 0.40 -10.11
CA TYR A 63 -2.53 0.55 -9.89
C TYR A 63 -2.76 1.48 -8.69
N ALA A 64 -3.31 2.65 -8.96
CA ALA A 64 -3.60 3.67 -7.95
C ALA A 64 -5.10 3.72 -7.68
N ILE A 65 -5.54 3.15 -6.56
CA ILE A 65 -6.94 2.97 -6.23
C ILE A 65 -7.39 4.02 -5.20
N ASP A 66 -8.38 4.81 -5.55
CA ASP A 66 -9.00 5.79 -4.66
C ASP A 66 -10.45 6.05 -5.07
N SER A 67 -11.29 6.39 -4.10
CA SER A 67 -12.68 6.80 -4.36
C SER A 67 -12.78 8.12 -5.13
N ASN A 68 -11.72 8.94 -5.12
CA ASN A 68 -11.63 10.21 -5.84
C ASN A 68 -10.27 10.39 -6.52
N THR A 69 -10.10 9.84 -7.72
CA THR A 69 -8.88 9.97 -8.51
C THR A 69 -8.58 11.39 -9.01
N ALA A 70 -9.58 12.28 -9.02
CA ALA A 70 -9.38 13.67 -9.44
C ALA A 70 -8.44 14.45 -8.51
N LEU A 71 -8.18 13.97 -7.28
CA LEU A 71 -7.23 14.58 -6.35
C LEU A 71 -5.77 14.44 -6.79
N PHE A 72 -5.45 13.43 -7.59
CA PHE A 72 -4.07 13.16 -8.02
C PHE A 72 -3.93 12.95 -9.54
N TYR A 73 -4.99 12.66 -10.27
CA TYR A 73 -4.91 12.31 -11.69
C TYR A 73 -5.49 13.41 -12.59
N ASN A 74 -4.62 14.09 -13.31
CA ASN A 74 -4.92 15.14 -14.27
C ASN A 74 -4.14 14.93 -15.58
N ASN A 75 -4.30 15.83 -16.55
CA ASN A 75 -3.66 15.70 -17.86
C ASN A 75 -2.12 15.71 -17.81
N GLU A 76 -1.50 16.44 -16.89
CA GLU A 76 -0.05 16.49 -16.72
C GLU A 76 0.46 15.16 -16.15
N VAL A 77 -0.18 14.65 -15.12
CA VAL A 77 0.11 13.35 -14.51
C VAL A 77 -0.09 12.23 -15.53
N LYS A 78 -1.19 12.26 -16.28
CA LYS A 78 -1.43 11.31 -17.36
C LYS A 78 -0.29 11.30 -18.36
N LYS A 79 0.11 12.47 -18.86
CA LYS A 79 1.21 12.58 -19.82
C LYS A 79 2.56 12.09 -19.26
N LYS A 80 2.84 12.41 -17.98
CA LYS A 80 4.12 12.02 -17.35
C LYS A 80 4.26 10.53 -17.11
N TYR A 81 3.16 9.84 -16.74
CA TYR A 81 3.16 8.44 -16.31
C TYR A 81 2.26 7.54 -17.17
N GLU A 82 1.99 7.94 -18.41
CA GLU A 82 1.00 7.32 -19.31
C GLU A 82 1.16 5.80 -19.43
N ASP A 83 2.40 5.32 -19.50
CA ASP A 83 2.69 3.90 -19.68
C ASP A 83 2.67 3.09 -18.39
N LYS A 84 2.69 3.73 -17.23
CA LYS A 84 2.89 3.07 -15.93
C LYS A 84 1.71 3.21 -14.97
N LEU A 85 1.12 4.41 -14.86
CA LEU A 85 0.10 4.73 -13.87
C LEU A 85 -1.30 4.37 -14.36
N ILE A 86 -1.97 3.50 -13.63
CA ILE A 86 -3.34 3.05 -13.90
C ILE A 86 -4.24 3.52 -12.74
N PRO A 87 -4.90 4.69 -12.88
CA PRO A 87 -5.83 5.16 -11.85
C PRO A 87 -7.11 4.32 -11.89
N MET A 88 -7.58 3.90 -10.73
CA MET A 88 -8.80 3.12 -10.56
C MET A 88 -9.71 3.84 -9.58
N MET A 89 -10.72 4.54 -10.13
CA MET A 89 -11.72 5.23 -9.31
C MET A 89 -12.77 4.26 -8.79
N GLY A 90 -12.97 4.26 -7.48
CA GLY A 90 -13.97 3.46 -6.78
C GLY A 90 -13.52 3.07 -5.38
N TYR A 91 -14.42 2.45 -4.63
CA TYR A 91 -14.04 1.78 -3.39
C TYR A 91 -13.17 0.56 -3.71
N SER A 92 -12.21 0.26 -2.84
CA SER A 92 -11.22 -0.79 -3.06
C SER A 92 -11.83 -2.16 -3.43
N HIS A 93 -12.88 -2.57 -2.71
CA HIS A 93 -13.57 -3.85 -2.97
C HIS A 93 -14.32 -3.88 -4.30
N ASP A 94 -14.85 -2.74 -4.78
CA ASP A 94 -15.60 -2.69 -6.05
C ASP A 94 -14.68 -2.86 -7.27
N VAL A 95 -13.44 -2.41 -7.15
CA VAL A 95 -12.48 -2.42 -8.27
C VAL A 95 -11.47 -3.57 -8.21
N SER A 96 -11.37 -4.28 -7.09
CA SER A 96 -10.41 -5.36 -6.88
C SER A 96 -10.49 -6.47 -7.93
N SER A 97 -11.69 -6.78 -8.41
CA SER A 97 -11.92 -7.81 -9.44
C SER A 97 -11.30 -7.49 -10.80
N LYS A 98 -10.97 -6.23 -11.06
CA LYS A 98 -10.30 -5.77 -12.29
C LYS A 98 -8.80 -6.10 -12.32
N ILE A 99 -8.22 -6.48 -11.18
CA ILE A 99 -6.82 -6.87 -11.06
C ILE A 99 -6.77 -8.39 -10.99
N PRO A 100 -6.07 -9.08 -11.91
CA PRO A 100 -5.98 -10.53 -11.89
C PRO A 100 -5.29 -11.06 -10.63
N ASN A 101 -5.66 -12.24 -10.19
CA ASN A 101 -4.94 -12.93 -9.12
C ASN A 101 -3.52 -13.32 -9.59
N ASN A 102 -2.58 -13.40 -8.64
CA ASN A 102 -1.19 -13.79 -8.89
C ASN A 102 -0.49 -12.94 -9.99
N SER A 103 -0.77 -11.64 -10.02
CA SER A 103 -0.25 -10.71 -11.05
C SER A 103 0.54 -9.53 -10.51
N VAL A 104 0.52 -9.30 -9.19
CA VAL A 104 1.07 -8.12 -8.52
C VAL A 104 2.27 -8.51 -7.68
N ASP A 105 3.31 -7.68 -7.66
CA ASP A 105 4.50 -7.92 -6.85
C ASP A 105 4.38 -7.33 -5.45
N LEU A 106 3.72 -6.17 -5.33
CA LEU A 106 3.53 -5.48 -4.05
C LEU A 106 2.14 -4.86 -3.96
N VAL A 107 1.46 -5.06 -2.83
CA VAL A 107 0.25 -4.34 -2.43
C VAL A 107 0.55 -3.50 -1.20
N PHE A 108 0.15 -2.23 -1.24
CA PHE A 108 0.20 -1.30 -0.11
C PHE A 108 -1.19 -0.76 0.24
N ILE A 109 -1.67 -1.06 1.46
CA ILE A 109 -3.00 -0.68 1.95
C ILE A 109 -2.86 0.52 2.89
N ASP A 110 -3.38 1.68 2.46
CA ASP A 110 -3.36 2.94 3.23
C ASP A 110 -4.66 3.75 3.01
N ALA A 111 -5.82 3.08 3.11
CA ALA A 111 -7.12 3.70 2.87
C ALA A 111 -7.89 3.96 4.19
N ASN A 112 -8.97 3.25 4.42
CA ASN A 112 -9.78 3.40 5.64
C ASN A 112 -9.19 2.55 6.78
N HIS A 113 -9.02 3.14 7.97
CA HIS A 113 -8.38 2.50 9.12
C HIS A 113 -9.36 1.72 10.02
N SER A 114 -10.63 1.60 9.65
CA SER A 114 -11.56 0.78 10.41
C SER A 114 -11.33 -0.71 10.15
N TYR A 115 -11.55 -1.53 11.17
CA TYR A 115 -11.31 -2.97 11.13
C TYR A 115 -11.95 -3.66 9.91
N GLU A 116 -13.22 -3.38 9.62
CA GLU A 116 -13.95 -4.04 8.54
C GLU A 116 -13.36 -3.73 7.17
N TYR A 117 -12.98 -2.48 6.93
CA TYR A 117 -12.38 -2.07 5.65
C TYR A 117 -10.99 -2.65 5.46
N VAL A 118 -10.13 -2.59 6.48
CA VAL A 118 -8.78 -3.17 6.39
C VAL A 118 -8.84 -4.68 6.18
N LYS A 119 -9.73 -5.37 6.88
CA LYS A 119 -9.93 -6.82 6.71
C LYS A 119 -10.41 -7.15 5.29
N THR A 120 -11.37 -6.39 4.76
CA THR A 120 -11.86 -6.56 3.38
C THR A 120 -10.74 -6.32 2.37
N ASP A 121 -9.97 -5.24 2.52
CA ASP A 121 -8.84 -4.95 1.64
C ASP A 121 -7.79 -6.07 1.66
N ILE A 122 -7.46 -6.61 2.83
CA ILE A 122 -6.55 -7.76 2.93
C ILE A 122 -7.10 -8.99 2.18
N VAL A 123 -8.38 -9.32 2.37
CA VAL A 123 -9.02 -10.46 1.72
C VAL A 123 -9.03 -10.30 0.20
N ASP A 124 -9.35 -9.11 -0.29
CA ASP A 124 -9.49 -8.84 -1.72
C ASP A 124 -8.15 -8.75 -2.45
N TYR A 125 -7.11 -8.17 -1.80
CA TYR A 125 -5.85 -7.88 -2.48
C TYR A 125 -4.74 -8.90 -2.23
N LYS A 126 -4.74 -9.65 -1.12
CA LYS A 126 -3.76 -10.71 -0.90
C LYS A 126 -3.71 -11.73 -2.04
N PRO A 127 -4.84 -12.22 -2.61
CA PRO A 127 -4.81 -13.17 -3.72
C PRO A 127 -4.22 -12.60 -5.02
N LYS A 128 -4.12 -11.27 -5.15
CA LYS A 128 -3.52 -10.62 -6.32
C LYS A 128 -2.01 -10.75 -6.35
N ILE A 129 -1.38 -10.98 -5.19
CA ILE A 129 0.06 -10.98 -5.03
C ILE A 129 0.64 -12.31 -5.53
N LYS A 130 1.73 -12.21 -6.30
CA LYS A 130 2.53 -13.38 -6.72
C LYS A 130 3.23 -14.02 -5.52
N SER A 131 3.51 -15.32 -5.61
CA SER A 131 4.36 -15.98 -4.61
C SER A 131 5.72 -15.27 -4.50
N GLY A 132 6.14 -14.96 -3.28
CA GLY A 132 7.34 -14.16 -2.98
C GLY A 132 7.15 -12.65 -3.04
N GLY A 133 5.95 -12.19 -3.41
CA GLY A 133 5.60 -10.77 -3.38
C GLY A 133 5.34 -10.25 -1.97
N LEU A 134 5.05 -8.96 -1.84
CA LEU A 134 4.89 -8.26 -0.58
C LEU A 134 3.46 -7.77 -0.39
N LEU A 135 2.84 -8.17 0.71
CA LEU A 135 1.67 -7.50 1.26
C LEU A 135 2.12 -6.52 2.33
N SER A 136 1.68 -5.29 2.24
CA SER A 136 2.02 -4.24 3.20
C SER A 136 0.87 -3.28 3.42
N GLY A 137 0.95 -2.50 4.47
CA GLY A 137 0.01 -1.41 4.73
C GLY A 137 0.55 -0.45 5.79
N HIS A 138 -0.18 0.61 6.05
CA HIS A 138 0.21 1.68 6.96
C HIS A 138 -0.59 1.64 8.26
N ASP A 139 -0.19 2.49 9.20
CA ASP A 139 -0.93 2.79 10.45
C ASP A 139 -1.26 1.57 11.33
N ILE A 140 -0.31 0.62 11.48
CA ILE A 140 -0.49 -0.55 12.38
C ILE A 140 -0.78 -0.14 13.83
N ASP A 141 -0.47 1.09 14.22
CA ASP A 141 -0.77 1.68 15.51
C ASP A 141 -2.24 2.12 15.68
N TYR A 142 -3.05 2.15 14.62
CA TYR A 142 -4.50 2.32 14.74
C TYR A 142 -5.17 1.02 15.20
N PRO A 143 -6.05 1.07 16.22
CA PRO A 143 -6.70 -0.13 16.77
C PRO A 143 -7.43 -0.98 15.74
N GLY A 144 -8.11 -0.35 14.75
CA GLY A 144 -8.81 -1.08 13.69
C GLY A 144 -7.87 -1.82 12.75
N VAL A 145 -6.77 -1.17 12.32
CA VAL A 145 -5.72 -1.77 11.50
C VAL A 145 -5.04 -2.90 12.26
N ASN A 146 -4.61 -2.63 13.50
CA ASN A 146 -3.93 -3.60 14.35
C ASN A 146 -4.79 -4.86 14.57
N ARG A 147 -6.06 -4.69 14.89
CA ARG A 147 -6.99 -5.81 15.05
C ARG A 147 -7.13 -6.64 13.78
N ALA A 148 -7.32 -6.01 12.62
CA ALA A 148 -7.47 -6.71 11.36
C ALA A 148 -6.22 -7.51 10.99
N VAL A 149 -5.04 -6.89 11.08
CA VAL A 149 -3.77 -7.53 10.74
C VAL A 149 -3.46 -8.71 11.67
N ASN A 150 -3.64 -8.54 13.00
CA ASN A 150 -3.43 -9.63 13.97
C ASN A 150 -4.43 -10.79 13.83
N GLU A 151 -5.64 -10.53 13.38
CA GLU A 151 -6.63 -11.58 13.12
C GLU A 151 -6.28 -12.37 11.84
N MET A 152 -5.77 -11.66 10.82
CA MET A 152 -5.48 -12.26 9.51
C MET A 152 -4.13 -12.97 9.44
N PHE A 153 -3.17 -12.60 10.28
CA PHE A 153 -1.79 -13.11 10.20
C PHE A 153 -1.21 -13.46 11.57
N ASN A 154 -0.66 -14.66 11.67
CA ASN A 154 0.07 -15.11 12.86
C ASN A 154 1.44 -14.44 13.00
N LYS A 155 2.01 -13.98 11.89
CA LYS A 155 3.33 -13.34 11.84
C LYS A 155 3.38 -12.31 10.73
N TYR A 156 3.87 -11.13 11.06
CA TYR A 156 4.19 -10.03 10.16
C TYR A 156 5.30 -9.19 10.80
N ASP A 157 5.93 -8.33 10.01
CA ASP A 157 6.93 -7.39 10.49
C ASP A 157 6.39 -5.96 10.53
N VAL A 158 7.02 -5.12 11.34
CA VAL A 158 6.73 -3.69 11.43
C VAL A 158 7.99 -2.91 11.05
N GLY A 159 7.88 -2.13 10.00
CA GLY A 159 8.91 -1.24 9.51
C GLY A 159 8.75 0.20 10.02
N PRO A 160 9.50 1.15 9.44
CA PRO A 160 9.46 2.54 9.84
C PRO A 160 8.08 3.16 9.59
N ASN A 161 7.73 4.16 10.41
CA ASN A 161 6.49 4.91 10.29
C ASN A 161 5.22 4.03 10.31
N PHE A 162 5.20 3.00 11.17
CA PHE A 162 4.05 2.11 11.37
C PHE A 162 3.61 1.34 10.12
N VAL A 163 4.51 1.05 9.20
CA VAL A 163 4.25 0.14 8.07
C VAL A 163 4.30 -1.29 8.58
N TRP A 164 3.24 -2.05 8.37
CA TRP A 164 3.22 -3.51 8.56
C TRP A 164 3.43 -4.21 7.23
N PHE A 165 4.08 -5.36 7.23
CA PHE A 165 4.34 -6.10 6.01
C PHE A 165 4.65 -7.57 6.24
N LEU A 166 4.42 -8.40 5.22
CA LEU A 166 4.82 -9.80 5.15
C LEU A 166 5.02 -10.24 3.70
N LYS A 167 5.87 -11.22 3.48
CA LYS A 167 5.96 -11.91 2.17
C LYS A 167 4.85 -12.96 2.04
N VAL A 168 4.30 -13.08 0.83
CA VAL A 168 3.20 -13.97 0.50
C VAL A 168 3.71 -15.20 -0.26
#